data_93d820c182ea9e7e4544ec56ae6ed076
#
_entry.id   93d820c182ea9e7e4544ec56ae6ed076
#
_cell.length_a   1.000
_cell.length_b   1.000
_cell.length_c   1.000
_cell.angle_alpha   90.00
_cell.angle_beta   90.00
_cell.angle_gamma   90.00
#
_symmetry.space_group_name_H-M   'P 1'
#
loop_
_entity.id
_entity.type
_entity.pdbx_description
1 polymer ?
#
loop_
_entity_poly.entity_id
_entity_poly.type
_entity_poly.pdbx_seq_one_letter_code
_entity_poly.pdbx_strand_id
1 'polypeptide(L)'
;MLVSSFHHGSLALFHKLMPHIELAVLTMDVIHQPEMYLKTIPAKGYHPNIKGAGVTKEVVSALHADQQVIRPFTVNSEKQIKNMLTLGVDGIFTDFPDRAVKIREEMK
;
A
#
# COMPACT_ATOMS: atom_id res chain seq x y z
N MET A 1 -3.23 2.51 -15.59
CA MET A 1 -1.86 2.04 -15.32
C MET A 1 -1.39 2.56 -13.98
N LEU A 2 -0.72 1.72 -13.22
CA LEU A 2 -0.16 2.04 -11.92
C LEU A 2 1.36 1.88 -11.98
N VAL A 3 2.10 2.87 -11.51
CA VAL A 3 3.56 2.79 -11.38
C VAL A 3 3.94 2.87 -9.92
N SER A 4 4.68 1.86 -9.45
CA SER A 4 5.11 1.75 -8.07
C SER A 4 6.64 1.65 -8.02
N SER A 5 7.29 2.37 -7.11
CA SER A 5 8.74 2.39 -7.04
C SER A 5 9.25 2.71 -5.64
N PHE A 6 10.43 2.14 -5.31
CA PHE A 6 11.20 2.54 -4.14
C PHE A 6 11.93 3.88 -4.36
N HIS A 7 12.13 4.27 -5.61
CA HIS A 7 12.84 5.51 -5.95
C HIS A 7 11.85 6.67 -6.02
N HIS A 8 11.62 7.32 -4.90
CA HIS A 8 10.55 8.30 -4.75
C HIS A 8 10.76 9.56 -5.58
N GLY A 9 12.01 9.98 -5.78
CA GLY A 9 12.33 11.11 -6.65
C GLY A 9 11.93 10.87 -8.10
N SER A 10 12.10 9.63 -8.59
CA SER A 10 11.66 9.25 -9.93
C SER A 10 10.15 9.28 -10.07
N LEU A 11 9.41 8.94 -9.01
CA LEU A 11 7.94 9.02 -9.03
C LEU A 11 7.47 10.46 -9.21
N ALA A 12 8.10 11.41 -8.50
CA ALA A 12 7.75 12.82 -8.64
C ALA A 12 8.00 13.34 -10.06
N LEU A 13 9.12 12.94 -10.65
CA LEU A 13 9.44 13.30 -12.03
C LEU A 13 8.45 12.65 -12.99
N PHE A 14 8.12 11.37 -12.78
CA PHE A 14 7.18 10.65 -13.62
C PHE A 14 5.81 11.32 -13.62
N HIS A 15 5.34 11.74 -12.43
CA HIS A 15 4.07 12.46 -12.33
C HIS A 15 4.07 13.75 -13.16
N LYS A 16 5.18 14.46 -13.13
CA LYS A 16 5.31 15.71 -13.91
C LYS A 16 5.18 15.45 -15.40
N LEU A 17 5.69 14.32 -15.88
CA LEU A 17 5.65 13.94 -17.29
C LEU A 17 4.35 13.26 -17.69
N MET A 18 3.77 12.46 -16.79
CA MET A 18 2.58 11.64 -17.05
C MET A 18 1.58 11.78 -15.91
N PRO A 19 0.94 12.95 -15.73
CA PRO A 19 0.13 13.23 -14.53
C PRO A 19 -1.14 12.38 -14.38
N HIS A 20 -1.57 11.71 -15.43
CA HIS A 20 -2.77 10.87 -15.40
C HIS A 20 -2.49 9.43 -14.94
N ILE A 21 -1.22 9.07 -14.73
CA ILE A 21 -0.85 7.73 -14.27
C ILE A 21 -0.84 7.71 -12.73
N GLU A 22 -1.51 6.70 -12.13
CA GLU A 22 -1.50 6.52 -10.68
C GLU A 22 -0.11 6.09 -10.23
N LEU A 23 0.41 6.74 -9.18
CA LEU A 23 1.70 6.42 -8.59
C LEU A 23 1.55 5.84 -7.20
N ALA A 24 2.47 4.95 -6.83
CA ALA A 24 2.52 4.38 -5.50
C ALA A 24 3.95 4.36 -4.97
N VAL A 25 4.09 4.68 -3.69
CA VAL A 25 5.36 4.69 -2.99
C VAL A 25 5.60 3.32 -2.37
N LEU A 26 6.69 2.65 -2.78
CA LEU A 26 7.18 1.43 -2.14
C LEU A 26 8.15 1.81 -1.03
N THR A 27 8.08 1.15 0.11
CA THR A 27 9.02 1.37 1.20
C THR A 27 9.26 0.11 2.02
N MET A 28 10.52 -0.05 2.45
CA MET A 28 10.93 -1.11 3.38
C MET A 28 10.84 -0.62 4.82
N ASP A 29 10.89 0.69 5.03
CA ASP A 29 10.95 1.31 6.35
C ASP A 29 9.66 2.03 6.69
N VAL A 30 9.46 2.31 7.98
CA VAL A 30 8.33 3.11 8.44
C VAL A 30 8.47 4.54 7.93
N ILE A 31 7.43 5.04 7.26
CA ILE A 31 7.33 6.46 6.93
C ILE A 31 6.40 7.10 7.94
N HIS A 32 6.90 8.11 8.65
CA HIS A 32 6.11 8.84 9.62
C HIS A 32 5.09 9.72 8.88
N GLN A 33 3.82 9.62 9.24
CA GLN A 33 2.72 10.33 8.56
C GLN A 33 2.73 10.09 7.05
N PRO A 34 2.56 8.83 6.61
CA PRO A 34 2.64 8.51 5.17
C PRO A 34 1.60 9.27 4.34
N GLU A 35 0.44 9.58 4.88
CA GLU A 35 -0.61 10.35 4.21
C GLU A 35 -0.11 11.74 3.78
N MET A 36 0.76 12.35 4.58
CA MET A 36 1.37 13.65 4.25
C MET A 36 2.48 13.49 3.23
N TYR A 37 3.30 12.44 3.41
CA TYR A 37 4.42 12.18 2.51
C TYR A 37 3.95 11.92 1.09
N LEU A 38 2.87 11.14 0.91
CA LEU A 38 2.32 10.85 -0.42
C LEU A 38 1.92 12.11 -1.17
N LYS A 39 1.44 13.13 -0.47
CA LYS A 39 1.04 14.40 -1.09
C LYS A 39 2.22 15.15 -1.69
N THR A 40 3.42 14.96 -1.14
CA THR A 40 4.61 15.65 -1.65
C THR A 40 5.10 15.09 -2.96
N ILE A 41 4.71 13.86 -3.35
CA ILE A 41 5.24 13.20 -4.54
C ILE A 41 4.46 13.44 -5.82
N PRO A 42 3.20 13.73 -5.96
CA PRO A 42 1.96 13.27 -5.39
C PRO A 42 1.60 11.85 -5.83
N ALA A 43 1.55 10.96 -4.89
CA ALA A 43 1.17 9.58 -5.10
C ALA A 43 -0.14 9.29 -4.37
N LYS A 44 -0.95 8.38 -4.91
CA LYS A 44 -2.18 7.95 -4.26
C LYS A 44 -2.00 6.65 -3.49
N GLY A 45 -1.00 5.86 -3.84
CA GLY A 45 -0.78 4.54 -3.26
C GLY A 45 0.40 4.49 -2.32
N TYR A 46 0.23 3.75 -1.23
CA TYR A 46 1.28 3.45 -0.26
C TYR A 46 1.45 1.94 -0.25
N HIS A 47 2.65 1.48 -0.62
CA HIS A 47 2.98 0.05 -0.69
C HIS A 47 4.08 -0.27 0.33
N PRO A 48 3.72 -0.47 1.62
CA PRO A 48 4.72 -0.71 2.65
C PRO A 48 5.08 -2.19 2.77
N ASN A 49 6.32 -2.45 3.21
CA ASN A 49 6.73 -3.79 3.62
C ASN A 49 6.08 -4.09 4.97
N ILE A 50 5.38 -5.23 5.09
CA ILE A 50 4.64 -5.56 6.31
C ILE A 50 5.52 -5.83 7.52
N LYS A 51 6.79 -6.16 7.30
CA LYS A 51 7.72 -6.45 8.39
C LYS A 51 8.38 -5.20 8.95
N GLY A 52 8.64 -4.21 8.09
CA GLY A 52 9.41 -3.03 8.48
C GLY A 52 8.61 -1.75 8.56
N ALA A 53 7.52 -1.63 7.82
CA ALA A 53 6.86 -0.35 7.62
C ALA A 53 5.69 -0.06 8.59
N GLY A 54 5.30 -1.03 9.40
CA GLY A 54 4.28 -0.80 10.44
C GLY A 54 2.88 -0.51 9.91
N VAL A 55 2.22 -1.51 9.36
CA VAL A 55 0.83 -1.34 8.89
C VAL A 55 -0.11 -1.43 10.08
N THR A 56 -0.76 -0.33 10.42
CA THR A 56 -1.68 -0.24 11.56
C THR A 56 -3.03 0.31 11.11
N LYS A 57 -4.03 0.14 11.98
CA LYS A 57 -5.36 0.68 11.72
C LYS A 57 -5.34 2.20 11.58
N GLU A 58 -4.52 2.87 12.38
CA GLU A 58 -4.37 4.32 12.34
C GLU A 58 -3.81 4.79 10.99
N VAL A 59 -2.80 4.08 10.47
CA VAL A 59 -2.22 4.38 9.16
C VAL A 59 -3.25 4.18 8.06
N VAL A 60 -3.98 3.06 8.09
CA VAL A 60 -5.02 2.77 7.10
C VAL A 60 -6.09 3.86 7.12
N SER A 61 -6.56 4.24 8.31
CA SER A 61 -7.59 5.28 8.46
C SER A 61 -7.13 6.63 7.96
N ALA A 62 -5.89 7.02 8.27
CA ALA A 62 -5.32 8.29 7.83
C ALA A 62 -5.21 8.37 6.31
N LEU A 63 -4.78 7.29 5.67
CA LEU A 63 -4.68 7.24 4.22
C LEU A 63 -6.06 7.32 3.58
N HIS A 64 -7.02 6.55 4.08
CA HIS A 64 -8.39 6.56 3.54
C HIS A 64 -9.06 7.93 3.70
N ALA A 65 -8.79 8.63 4.80
CA ALA A 65 -9.33 9.98 5.01
C ALA A 65 -8.87 10.97 3.93
N ASP A 66 -7.68 10.74 3.36
CA ASP A 66 -7.12 11.57 2.30
C ASP A 66 -7.33 10.96 0.91
N GLN A 67 -8.22 9.96 0.79
CA GLN A 67 -8.54 9.28 -0.47
C GLN A 67 -7.33 8.60 -1.09
N GLN A 68 -6.44 8.13 -0.25
CA GLN A 68 -5.26 7.35 -0.64
C GLN A 68 -5.51 5.87 -0.36
N VAL A 69 -4.73 5.00 -1.01
CA VAL A 69 -4.88 3.56 -0.86
C VAL A 69 -3.62 2.94 -0.29
N ILE A 70 -3.77 1.80 0.37
CA ILE A 70 -2.64 1.06 0.96
C ILE A 70 -2.68 -0.39 0.49
N ARG A 71 -1.54 -0.87 -0.03
CA ARG A 71 -1.36 -2.24 -0.52
C ARG A 71 -0.03 -2.78 0.00
N PRO A 72 -0.03 -3.43 1.17
CA PRO A 72 1.22 -3.95 1.77
C PRO A 72 1.82 -5.11 0.98
N PHE A 73 3.12 -5.32 1.14
CA PHE A 73 3.86 -6.44 0.55
C PHE A 73 4.87 -6.99 1.56
N THR A 74 5.29 -8.22 1.54
CA THR A 74 4.67 -9.33 0.84
C THR A 74 3.88 -10.12 1.86
N VAL A 75 2.61 -10.37 1.60
CA VAL A 75 1.67 -10.94 2.58
C VAL A 75 1.37 -12.38 2.17
N ASN A 76 2.01 -13.35 2.82
CA ASN A 76 1.95 -14.75 2.39
C ASN A 76 1.27 -15.70 3.36
N SER A 77 1.44 -15.52 4.68
CA SER A 77 0.84 -16.45 5.64
C SER A 77 -0.65 -16.19 5.82
N GLU A 78 -1.39 -17.22 6.21
CA GLU A 78 -2.82 -17.09 6.50
C GLU A 78 -3.09 -16.03 7.54
N LYS A 79 -2.28 -16.01 8.62
CA LYS A 79 -2.42 -15.04 9.70
C LYS A 79 -2.23 -13.61 9.19
N GLN A 80 -1.21 -13.39 8.36
CA GLN A 80 -0.92 -12.07 7.79
C GLN A 80 -2.04 -11.62 6.87
N ILE A 81 -2.54 -12.52 6.02
CA ILE A 81 -3.63 -12.20 5.10
C ILE A 81 -4.88 -11.79 5.87
N LYS A 82 -5.25 -12.56 6.91
CA LYS A 82 -6.40 -12.23 7.76
C LYS A 82 -6.24 -10.89 8.45
N ASN A 83 -5.04 -10.62 8.98
CA ASN A 83 -4.75 -9.34 9.64
C ASN A 83 -4.93 -8.17 8.68
N MET A 84 -4.40 -8.27 7.45
CA MET A 84 -4.50 -7.19 6.49
C MET A 84 -5.94 -6.95 6.05
N LEU A 85 -6.72 -8.02 5.85
CA LEU A 85 -8.13 -7.90 5.53
C LEU A 85 -8.91 -7.22 6.67
N THR A 86 -8.61 -7.60 7.91
CA THR A 86 -9.26 -7.01 9.09
C THR A 86 -8.93 -5.52 9.23
N LEU A 87 -7.70 -5.12 8.89
CA LEU A 87 -7.30 -3.71 8.94
C LEU A 87 -7.94 -2.87 7.84
N GLY A 88 -8.51 -3.50 6.82
CA GLY A 88 -9.20 -2.78 5.76
C GLY A 88 -8.29 -2.24 4.66
N VAL A 89 -7.13 -2.88 4.45
CA VAL A 89 -6.24 -2.48 3.35
C VAL A 89 -6.92 -2.67 2.00
N ASP A 90 -6.51 -1.89 1.00
CA ASP A 90 -7.15 -1.89 -0.32
C ASP A 90 -6.72 -3.06 -1.20
N GLY A 91 -5.57 -3.63 -0.91
CA GLY A 91 -5.07 -4.80 -1.62
C GLY A 91 -3.83 -5.32 -0.93
N ILE A 92 -3.32 -6.44 -1.41
CA ILE A 92 -2.06 -7.00 -0.92
C ILE A 92 -1.24 -7.51 -2.09
N PHE A 93 0.08 -7.55 -1.91
CA PHE A 93 0.98 -8.27 -2.81
C PHE A 93 1.34 -9.58 -2.13
N THR A 94 1.04 -10.68 -2.80
CA THR A 94 1.27 -12.02 -2.27
C THR A 94 1.81 -12.95 -3.36
N ASP A 95 2.63 -13.91 -2.95
CA ASP A 95 3.09 -14.97 -3.84
C ASP A 95 2.04 -16.08 -4.00
N PHE A 96 0.97 -16.04 -3.20
CA PHE A 96 -0.06 -17.08 -3.14
C PHE A 96 -1.46 -16.48 -3.33
N PRO A 97 -1.78 -15.97 -4.54
CA PRO A 97 -3.07 -15.31 -4.77
C PRO A 97 -4.28 -16.20 -4.51
N ASP A 98 -4.19 -17.50 -4.81
CA ASP A 98 -5.28 -18.45 -4.56
C ASP A 98 -5.58 -18.55 -3.06
N ARG A 99 -4.52 -18.56 -2.23
CA ARG A 99 -4.66 -18.58 -0.77
C ARG A 99 -5.40 -17.33 -0.28
N ALA A 100 -5.01 -16.17 -0.79
CA ALA A 100 -5.61 -14.90 -0.40
C ALA A 100 -7.09 -14.83 -0.78
N VAL A 101 -7.44 -15.27 -1.97
CA VAL A 101 -8.84 -15.31 -2.43
C VAL A 101 -9.67 -16.24 -1.55
N LYS A 102 -9.16 -17.42 -1.25
CA LYS A 102 -9.86 -18.39 -0.41
C LYS A 102 -10.13 -17.82 0.99
N ILE A 103 -9.13 -17.21 1.59
CA ILE A 103 -9.26 -16.63 2.94
C ILE A 103 -10.29 -15.49 2.92
N ARG A 104 -10.24 -14.64 1.91
CA ARG A 104 -11.20 -13.54 1.77
C ARG A 104 -12.63 -14.06 1.68
N GLU A 105 -12.86 -15.13 0.92
CA GLU A 105 -14.19 -15.73 0.78
C GLU A 105 -14.66 -16.33 2.11
N GLU A 106 -13.78 -16.95 2.88
CA GLU A 106 -14.11 -17.53 4.19
C GLU A 106 -14.45 -16.46 5.23
N MET A 107 -13.97 -15.23 5.05
CA MET A 107 -14.18 -14.12 5.99
C MET A 107 -15.43 -13.29 5.70
N LYS A 108 -16.10 -13.58 4.62
CA LYS A 108 -17.34 -12.86 4.27
C LYS A 108 -18.52 -13.22 5.17
#